data_7bbe81c5f2abdde79ade11e1224e40fa
#
_entry.id   7bbe81c5f2abdde79ade11e1224e40fa
#
_cell.length_a   1.000
_cell.length_b   1.000
_cell.length_c   1.000
_cell.angle_alpha   90.00
_cell.angle_beta   90.00
_cell.angle_gamma   90.00
#
_symmetry.space_group_name_H-M   'P 1'
#
loop_
_entity.id
_entity.type
_entity.pdbx_description
1 polymer ?
#
loop_
_entity_poly.entity_id
_entity_poly.type
_entity_poly.pdbx_seq_one_letter_code
_entity_poly.pdbx_strand_id
1 'polypeptide(L)'
;MMNKLIFGRFIPGDSFIHKLDPRVKLLASFYFIGIIFLANNWQSYLLAVVFTLFSIFLSKIDLGFFVRGVRPLIWLILFTVALQILFTTGGEVYWSWWIFNITEFGLQNGAFIFCRFVLIIFMSTLLTLTTPPLELSDAIEYILRPLKAIRFPVHEISLMLSIALRFVPTLMDETEKIMNAQRARGVDFGEGGLLQKMKAIVPLLIPLFVSSFNRAEDLATAMEARGYQGGEGRTKYRILHWHNRDTLVVLVFVLFTVGLVLLRG
;
A
#
# COMPACT_ATOMS: atom_id res chain seq x y z
N MET A 1 13.34 -11.02 16.78
CA MET A 1 12.62 -9.73 16.78
C MET A 1 12.20 -9.24 15.39
N MET A 2 12.86 -9.66 14.31
CA MET A 2 12.49 -9.24 12.93
C MET A 2 11.20 -9.86 12.38
N ASN A 3 10.65 -10.90 13.00
CA ASN A 3 9.36 -11.50 12.60
C ASN A 3 8.14 -10.57 12.75
N LYS A 4 8.32 -9.31 13.20
CA LYS A 4 7.26 -8.30 13.37
C LYS A 4 7.25 -7.20 12.30
N LEU A 5 8.21 -7.18 11.38
CA LEU A 5 8.18 -6.27 10.23
C LEU A 5 7.31 -6.86 9.12
N ILE A 6 6.01 -6.91 9.40
CA ILE A 6 4.97 -7.32 8.45
C ILE A 6 4.57 -6.08 7.63
N PHE A 7 5.54 -5.47 6.95
CA PHE A 7 5.22 -4.52 5.90
C PHE A 7 4.89 -5.30 4.62
N GLY A 8 3.65 -5.20 4.15
CA GLY A 8 3.23 -5.74 2.86
C GLY A 8 3.07 -7.27 2.80
N ARG A 9 2.54 -7.91 3.83
CA ARG A 9 2.33 -9.36 3.84
C ARG A 9 1.14 -9.74 2.99
N PHE A 10 1.40 -10.13 1.73
CA PHE A 10 0.42 -10.86 0.94
C PHE A 10 -0.02 -12.12 1.69
N ILE A 11 -1.32 -12.33 1.79
CA ILE A 11 -1.91 -13.55 2.36
C ILE A 11 -2.40 -14.39 1.17
N PRO A 12 -1.78 -15.55 0.91
CA PRO A 12 -2.25 -16.42 -0.17
C PRO A 12 -3.67 -16.89 0.12
N GLY A 13 -4.55 -16.78 -0.87
CA GLY A 13 -5.95 -17.15 -0.76
C GLY A 13 -6.60 -17.34 -2.12
N ASP A 14 -7.71 -18.08 -2.16
CA ASP A 14 -8.48 -18.42 -3.36
C ASP A 14 -9.80 -17.66 -3.47
N SER A 15 -9.89 -16.48 -2.86
CA SER A 15 -11.11 -15.67 -2.92
C SER A 15 -11.34 -15.05 -4.29
N PHE A 16 -12.54 -14.54 -4.51
CA PHE A 16 -12.89 -13.80 -5.73
C PHE A 16 -11.92 -12.64 -5.98
N ILE A 17 -11.57 -11.89 -4.93
CA ILE A 17 -10.66 -10.73 -5.03
C ILE A 17 -9.22 -11.16 -5.33
N HIS A 18 -8.73 -12.27 -4.76
CA HIS A 18 -7.40 -12.78 -5.09
C HIS A 18 -7.24 -13.11 -6.57
N LYS A 19 -8.31 -13.62 -7.21
CA LYS A 19 -8.31 -14.06 -8.62
C LYS A 19 -8.53 -12.93 -9.63
N LEU A 20 -8.68 -11.68 -9.20
CA LEU A 20 -8.78 -10.51 -10.08
C LEU A 20 -7.42 -10.14 -10.66
N ASP A 21 -7.45 -9.53 -11.85
CA ASP A 21 -6.25 -8.96 -12.47
C ASP A 21 -5.64 -7.86 -11.58
N PRO A 22 -4.34 -7.90 -11.28
CA PRO A 22 -3.65 -6.91 -10.45
C PRO A 22 -3.81 -5.47 -10.93
N ARG A 23 -3.97 -5.25 -12.24
CA ARG A 23 -4.23 -3.93 -12.84
C ARG A 23 -5.55 -3.37 -12.36
N VAL A 24 -6.59 -4.21 -12.37
CA VAL A 24 -7.94 -3.81 -11.94
C VAL A 24 -7.95 -3.51 -10.45
N LYS A 25 -7.32 -4.35 -9.63
CA LYS A 25 -7.20 -4.12 -8.18
C LYS A 25 -6.50 -2.80 -7.86
N LEU A 26 -5.39 -2.53 -8.55
CA LEU A 26 -4.62 -1.31 -8.36
C LEU A 26 -5.44 -0.08 -8.77
N LEU A 27 -6.00 -0.08 -9.99
CA LEU A 27 -6.82 1.03 -10.50
C LEU A 27 -8.07 1.24 -9.65
N ALA A 28 -8.75 0.16 -9.25
CA ALA A 28 -9.93 0.22 -8.39
C ALA A 28 -9.62 0.82 -7.02
N SER A 29 -8.48 0.47 -6.42
CA SER A 29 -8.04 1.05 -5.15
C SER A 29 -7.75 2.55 -5.26
N PHE A 30 -7.01 2.98 -6.28
CA PHE A 30 -6.76 4.42 -6.51
C PHE A 30 -8.03 5.18 -6.87
N TYR A 31 -8.88 4.58 -7.68
CA TYR A 31 -10.19 5.15 -8.04
C TYR A 31 -11.07 5.33 -6.81
N PHE A 32 -11.12 4.33 -5.92
CA PHE A 32 -11.86 4.43 -4.66
C PHE A 32 -11.35 5.58 -3.79
N ILE A 33 -10.02 5.74 -3.66
CA ILE A 33 -9.41 6.84 -2.91
C ILE A 33 -9.85 8.20 -3.47
N GLY A 34 -9.95 8.32 -4.80
CA GLY A 34 -10.42 9.57 -5.42
C GLY A 34 -11.91 9.82 -5.20
N ILE A 35 -12.72 8.78 -5.41
CA ILE A 35 -14.18 8.92 -5.45
C ILE A 35 -14.79 9.10 -4.04
N ILE A 36 -14.14 8.60 -2.98
CA ILE A 36 -14.63 8.76 -1.59
C ILE A 36 -14.74 10.23 -1.17
N PHE A 37 -14.01 11.13 -1.83
CA PHE A 37 -14.12 12.58 -1.59
C PHE A 37 -15.42 13.19 -2.14
N LEU A 38 -16.19 12.46 -2.96
CA LEU A 38 -17.52 12.86 -3.40
C LEU A 38 -18.59 12.64 -2.32
N ALA A 39 -18.30 11.77 -1.34
CA ALA A 39 -19.22 11.50 -0.25
C ALA A 39 -19.28 12.69 0.72
N ASN A 40 -20.47 13.31 0.85
CA ASN A 40 -20.72 14.47 1.70
C ASN A 40 -21.86 14.25 2.72
N ASN A 41 -22.66 13.20 2.55
CA ASN A 41 -23.88 12.95 3.34
C ASN A 41 -23.80 11.59 4.04
N TRP A 42 -24.54 11.40 5.11
CA TRP A 42 -24.61 10.13 5.83
C TRP A 42 -24.98 8.94 4.95
N GLN A 43 -25.87 9.15 3.96
CA GLN A 43 -26.29 8.11 3.02
C GLN A 43 -25.13 7.67 2.11
N SER A 44 -24.32 8.61 1.61
CA SER A 44 -23.16 8.31 0.78
C SER A 44 -22.05 7.60 1.55
N TYR A 45 -21.84 7.95 2.83
CA TYR A 45 -20.91 7.21 3.69
C TYR A 45 -21.42 5.81 4.05
N LEU A 46 -22.72 5.65 4.29
CA LEU A 46 -23.33 4.33 4.50
C LEU A 46 -23.09 3.42 3.29
N LEU A 47 -23.33 3.93 2.09
CA LEU A 47 -23.07 3.20 0.84
C LEU A 47 -21.59 2.80 0.73
N ALA A 48 -20.66 3.72 1.05
CA ALA A 48 -19.23 3.46 1.00
C ALA A 48 -18.79 2.41 2.04
N VAL A 49 -19.35 2.46 3.26
CA VAL A 49 -19.10 1.47 4.30
C VAL A 49 -19.59 0.08 3.86
N VAL A 50 -20.82 -0.01 3.36
CA VAL A 50 -21.40 -1.28 2.87
C VAL A 50 -20.56 -1.85 1.73
N PHE A 51 -20.17 -1.01 0.76
CA PHE A 51 -19.32 -1.41 -0.35
C PHE A 51 -17.96 -1.95 0.12
N THR A 52 -17.31 -1.26 1.04
CA THR A 52 -16.00 -1.67 1.57
C THR A 52 -16.11 -2.96 2.39
N LEU A 53 -17.11 -3.09 3.26
CA LEU A 53 -17.34 -4.31 4.03
C LEU A 53 -17.68 -5.49 3.14
N PHE A 54 -18.47 -5.28 2.09
CA PHE A 54 -18.77 -6.30 1.08
C PHE A 54 -17.50 -6.76 0.35
N SER A 55 -16.63 -5.82 -0.03
CA SER A 55 -15.34 -6.14 -0.65
C SER A 55 -14.44 -6.95 0.29
N ILE A 56 -14.38 -6.58 1.56
CA ILE A 56 -13.64 -7.34 2.59
C ILE A 56 -14.21 -8.74 2.76
N PHE A 57 -15.53 -8.88 2.82
CA PHE A 57 -16.19 -10.17 2.91
C PHE A 57 -15.85 -11.08 1.72
N LEU A 58 -15.86 -10.53 0.49
CA LEU A 58 -15.46 -11.25 -0.71
C LEU A 58 -13.97 -11.67 -0.71
N SER A 59 -13.13 -10.99 0.05
CA SER A 59 -11.71 -11.35 0.16
C SER A 59 -11.48 -12.58 1.04
N LYS A 60 -12.45 -12.96 1.90
CA LYS A 60 -12.34 -14.02 2.92
C LYS A 60 -11.17 -13.80 3.90
N ILE A 61 -10.72 -12.59 4.07
CA ILE A 61 -9.67 -12.22 5.03
C ILE A 61 -10.33 -11.73 6.31
N ASP A 62 -9.80 -12.15 7.46
CA ASP A 62 -10.32 -11.74 8.76
C ASP A 62 -10.23 -10.21 8.96
N LEU A 63 -11.31 -9.62 9.44
CA LEU A 63 -11.42 -8.19 9.75
C LEU A 63 -10.32 -7.71 10.71
N GLY A 64 -9.80 -8.58 11.56
CA GLY A 64 -8.71 -8.26 12.47
C GLY A 64 -7.45 -7.75 11.77
N PHE A 65 -7.18 -8.16 10.53
CA PHE A 65 -6.04 -7.64 9.74
C PHE A 65 -6.27 -6.19 9.32
N PHE A 66 -7.50 -5.83 8.94
CA PHE A 66 -7.86 -4.47 8.53
C PHE A 66 -7.81 -3.50 9.71
N VAL A 67 -8.33 -3.90 10.86
CA VAL A 67 -8.25 -3.11 12.11
C VAL A 67 -6.80 -2.90 12.54
N ARG A 68 -5.94 -3.92 12.41
CA ARG A 68 -4.49 -3.77 12.66
C ARG A 68 -3.83 -2.80 11.69
N GLY A 69 -4.31 -2.69 10.46
CA GLY A 69 -3.84 -1.70 9.48
C GLY A 69 -4.16 -0.25 9.89
N VAL A 70 -5.25 0.00 10.60
CA VAL A 70 -5.61 1.33 11.11
C VAL A 70 -4.78 1.72 12.34
N ARG A 71 -4.41 0.73 13.17
CA ARG A 71 -3.75 0.97 14.48
C ARG A 71 -2.55 1.92 14.44
N PRO A 72 -1.59 1.82 13.50
CA PRO A 72 -0.44 2.73 13.46
C PRO A 72 -0.81 4.16 13.09
N LEU A 73 -1.93 4.37 12.40
CA LEU A 73 -2.38 5.67 11.92
C LEU A 73 -3.48 6.27 12.80
N ILE A 74 -3.98 5.54 13.81
CA ILE A 74 -5.13 5.98 14.62
C ILE A 74 -4.88 7.32 15.30
N TRP A 75 -3.65 7.55 15.80
CA TRP A 75 -3.29 8.81 16.43
C TRP A 75 -3.34 10.00 15.48
N LEU A 76 -2.86 9.79 14.24
CA LEU A 76 -2.92 10.81 13.19
C LEU A 76 -4.38 11.11 12.80
N ILE A 77 -5.20 10.08 12.66
CA ILE A 77 -6.63 10.21 12.34
C ILE A 77 -7.34 10.97 13.47
N LEU A 78 -7.15 10.55 14.72
CA LEU A 78 -7.78 11.21 15.88
C LEU A 78 -7.33 12.67 16.03
N PHE A 79 -6.05 12.95 15.78
CA PHE A 79 -5.53 14.32 15.78
C PHE A 79 -6.20 15.18 14.72
N THR A 80 -6.32 14.67 13.48
CA THR A 80 -7.00 15.38 12.39
C THR A 80 -8.47 15.62 12.69
N VAL A 81 -9.16 14.61 13.22
CA VAL A 81 -10.56 14.71 13.63
C VAL A 81 -10.74 15.74 14.76
N ALA A 82 -9.85 15.72 15.75
CA ALA A 82 -9.88 16.69 16.86
C ALA A 82 -9.70 18.12 16.34
N LEU A 83 -8.75 18.37 15.44
CA LEU A 83 -8.59 19.66 14.79
C LEU A 83 -9.85 20.08 14.04
N GLN A 84 -10.46 19.17 13.31
CA GLN A 84 -11.68 19.44 12.56
C GLN A 84 -12.85 19.81 13.48
N ILE A 85 -13.04 19.11 14.59
CA ILE A 85 -14.08 19.37 15.57
C ILE A 85 -13.87 20.74 16.25
N LEU A 86 -12.62 21.08 16.58
CA LEU A 86 -12.29 22.28 17.36
C LEU A 86 -12.27 23.57 16.52
N PHE A 87 -11.92 23.47 15.22
CA PHE A 87 -11.71 24.64 14.37
C PHE A 87 -12.78 24.83 13.27
N THR A 88 -13.73 23.89 13.13
CA THR A 88 -14.81 24.08 12.15
C THR A 88 -15.87 24.99 12.77
N THR A 89 -16.13 26.09 12.09
CA THR A 89 -17.20 27.04 12.44
C THR A 89 -18.46 26.77 11.59
N GLY A 90 -19.64 26.88 12.20
CA GLY A 90 -20.93 26.77 11.52
C GLY A 90 -21.89 25.79 12.21
N GLY A 91 -23.20 26.01 12.07
CA GLY A 91 -24.23 25.24 12.75
C GLY A 91 -24.44 25.68 14.20
N GLU A 92 -25.21 24.90 14.97
CA GLU A 92 -25.42 25.15 16.38
C GLU A 92 -24.15 24.92 17.19
N VAL A 93 -23.81 25.85 18.08
CA VAL A 93 -22.65 25.77 18.96
C VAL A 93 -23.07 25.04 20.24
N TYR A 94 -22.59 23.82 20.43
CA TYR A 94 -22.85 23.04 21.64
C TYR A 94 -21.97 23.46 22.80
N TRP A 95 -20.73 23.89 22.55
CA TRP A 95 -19.79 24.33 23.56
C TRP A 95 -18.76 25.29 22.97
N SER A 96 -18.51 26.42 23.65
CA SER A 96 -17.52 27.41 23.24
C SER A 96 -16.58 27.71 24.37
N TRP A 97 -15.30 27.63 24.14
CA TRP A 97 -14.25 28.03 25.07
C TRP A 97 -13.14 28.77 24.33
N TRP A 98 -13.15 30.10 24.46
CA TRP A 98 -12.22 31.06 23.91
C TRP A 98 -12.05 30.92 22.38
N ILE A 99 -11.08 30.10 21.87
CA ILE A 99 -10.81 29.90 20.45
C ILE A 99 -11.45 28.59 19.93
N PHE A 100 -11.83 27.68 20.82
CA PHE A 100 -12.36 26.36 20.50
C PHE A 100 -13.88 26.36 20.55
N ASN A 101 -14.51 26.03 19.45
CA ASN A 101 -15.95 25.91 19.35
C ASN A 101 -16.33 24.51 18.85
N ILE A 102 -17.03 23.75 19.68
CA ILE A 102 -17.61 22.50 19.24
C ILE A 102 -18.96 22.79 18.62
N THR A 103 -19.03 22.62 17.29
CA THR A 103 -20.22 22.89 16.49
C THR A 103 -20.79 21.61 15.92
N GLU A 104 -22.07 21.63 15.57
CA GLU A 104 -22.73 20.50 14.91
C GLU A 104 -21.99 20.10 13.62
N PHE A 105 -21.64 21.06 12.75
CA PHE A 105 -20.89 20.81 11.52
C PHE A 105 -19.48 20.29 11.80
N GLY A 106 -18.83 20.74 12.87
CA GLY A 106 -17.54 20.22 13.30
C GLY A 106 -17.61 18.74 13.65
N LEU A 107 -18.66 18.34 14.37
CA LEU A 107 -18.87 16.95 14.77
C LEU A 107 -19.20 16.05 13.57
N GLN A 108 -20.08 16.51 12.69
CA GLN A 108 -20.44 15.77 11.47
C GLN A 108 -19.24 15.62 10.54
N ASN A 109 -18.51 16.70 10.25
CA ASN A 109 -17.31 16.65 9.42
C ASN A 109 -16.21 15.82 10.05
N GLY A 110 -16.04 15.87 11.37
CA GLY A 110 -15.11 15.00 12.09
C GLY A 110 -15.44 13.51 11.91
N ALA A 111 -16.71 13.14 12.03
CA ALA A 111 -17.18 11.77 11.79
C ALA A 111 -16.95 11.35 10.33
N PHE A 112 -17.22 12.23 9.37
CA PHE A 112 -16.99 11.95 7.94
C PHE A 112 -15.49 11.76 7.64
N ILE A 113 -14.63 12.60 8.19
CA ILE A 113 -13.18 12.47 8.02
C ILE A 113 -12.69 11.16 8.64
N PHE A 114 -13.14 10.81 9.83
CA PHE A 114 -12.80 9.54 10.47
C PHE A 114 -13.20 8.36 9.58
N CYS A 115 -14.45 8.30 9.13
CA CYS A 115 -14.93 7.25 8.23
C CYS A 115 -14.12 7.20 6.94
N ARG A 116 -13.85 8.34 6.31
CA ARG A 116 -13.07 8.45 5.08
C ARG A 116 -11.69 7.81 5.22
N PHE A 117 -10.93 8.18 6.24
CA PHE A 117 -9.59 7.63 6.48
C PHE A 117 -9.64 6.13 6.75
N VAL A 118 -10.58 5.66 7.55
CA VAL A 118 -10.73 4.23 7.83
C VAL A 118 -11.04 3.45 6.55
N LEU A 119 -11.96 3.95 5.71
CA LEU A 119 -12.32 3.29 4.45
C LEU A 119 -11.17 3.27 3.44
N ILE A 120 -10.40 4.37 3.32
CA ILE A 120 -9.20 4.42 2.48
C ILE A 120 -8.17 3.39 2.95
N ILE A 121 -7.91 3.32 4.26
CA ILE A 121 -6.96 2.35 4.82
C ILE A 121 -7.45 0.93 4.58
N PHE A 122 -8.73 0.66 4.72
CA PHE A 122 -9.29 -0.66 4.47
C PHE A 122 -9.11 -1.09 3.01
N MET A 123 -9.40 -0.22 2.04
CA MET A 123 -9.20 -0.52 0.62
C MET A 123 -7.72 -0.68 0.25
N SER A 124 -6.84 0.15 0.80
CA SER A 124 -5.39 0.01 0.61
C SER A 124 -4.85 -1.28 1.23
N THR A 125 -5.35 -1.64 2.41
CA THR A 125 -5.01 -2.91 3.07
C THR A 125 -5.51 -4.10 2.26
N LEU A 126 -6.73 -4.02 1.70
CA LEU A 126 -7.30 -5.05 0.84
C LEU A 126 -6.39 -5.31 -0.38
N LEU A 127 -5.95 -4.25 -1.06
CA LEU A 127 -5.00 -4.35 -2.18
C LEU A 127 -3.71 -5.06 -1.76
N THR A 128 -3.11 -4.62 -0.64
CA THR A 128 -1.83 -5.14 -0.15
C THR A 128 -1.92 -6.61 0.28
N LEU A 129 -2.99 -7.00 0.95
CA LEU A 129 -3.17 -8.37 1.43
C LEU A 129 -3.55 -9.35 0.31
N THR A 130 -4.19 -8.88 -0.77
CA THR A 130 -4.69 -9.74 -1.86
C THR A 130 -3.82 -9.74 -3.12
N THR A 131 -2.75 -8.93 -3.17
CA THR A 131 -1.91 -8.83 -4.37
C THR A 131 -0.44 -8.98 -4.02
N PRO A 132 0.26 -9.99 -4.58
CA PRO A 132 1.70 -10.15 -4.39
C PRO A 132 2.48 -8.93 -4.93
N PRO A 133 3.57 -8.50 -4.27
CA PRO A 133 4.35 -7.34 -4.71
C PRO A 133 4.87 -7.43 -6.16
N LEU A 134 5.23 -8.63 -6.62
CA LEU A 134 5.67 -8.84 -8.01
C LEU A 134 4.54 -8.59 -9.02
N GLU A 135 3.31 -9.01 -8.72
CA GLU A 135 2.15 -8.76 -9.58
C GLU A 135 1.76 -7.28 -9.58
N LEU A 136 1.95 -6.61 -8.44
CA LEU A 136 1.74 -5.16 -8.34
C LEU A 136 2.75 -4.40 -9.21
N SER A 137 4.02 -4.85 -9.26
CA SER A 137 5.04 -4.32 -10.15
C SER A 137 4.66 -4.46 -11.62
N ASP A 138 4.16 -5.63 -12.02
CA ASP A 138 3.68 -5.88 -13.40
C ASP A 138 2.49 -4.97 -13.76
N ALA A 139 1.57 -4.75 -12.81
CA ALA A 139 0.44 -3.84 -12.98
C ALA A 139 0.89 -2.38 -13.14
N ILE A 140 1.84 -1.93 -12.32
CA ILE A 140 2.43 -0.59 -12.42
C ILE A 140 3.10 -0.39 -13.78
N GLU A 141 3.90 -1.36 -14.25
CA GLU A 141 4.51 -1.29 -15.58
C GLU A 141 3.46 -1.10 -16.68
N TYR A 142 2.36 -1.85 -16.60
CA TYR A 142 1.30 -1.73 -17.59
C TYR A 142 0.64 -0.34 -17.58
N ILE A 143 0.35 0.21 -16.40
CA ILE A 143 -0.26 1.54 -16.24
C ILE A 143 0.70 2.64 -16.70
N LEU A 144 2.01 2.48 -16.48
CA LEU A 144 3.02 3.43 -16.93
C LEU A 144 3.38 3.28 -18.42
N ARG A 145 2.89 2.24 -19.10
CA ARG A 145 3.19 1.99 -20.51
C ARG A 145 2.91 3.17 -21.46
N PRO A 146 1.84 3.98 -21.28
CA PRO A 146 1.64 5.18 -22.11
C PRO A 146 2.78 6.21 -22.02
N LEU A 147 3.52 6.24 -20.89
CA LEU A 147 4.64 7.16 -20.69
C LEU A 147 5.85 6.83 -21.60
N LYS A 148 5.85 5.65 -22.25
CA LYS A 148 6.84 5.37 -23.32
C LYS A 148 6.78 6.40 -24.45
N ALA A 149 5.61 6.99 -24.71
CA ALA A 149 5.46 8.02 -25.74
C ALA A 149 6.34 9.28 -25.47
N ILE A 150 6.64 9.57 -24.21
CA ILE A 150 7.54 10.66 -23.78
C ILE A 150 8.96 10.17 -23.48
N ARG A 151 9.36 9.02 -24.03
CA ARG A 151 10.68 8.38 -23.85
C ARG A 151 11.02 8.01 -22.40
N PHE A 152 10.00 7.80 -21.55
CA PHE A 152 10.24 7.37 -20.18
C PHE A 152 10.65 5.88 -20.15
N PRO A 153 11.73 5.48 -19.43
CA PRO A 153 12.27 4.12 -19.45
C PRO A 153 11.43 3.15 -18.59
N VAL A 154 10.16 2.92 -18.99
CA VAL A 154 9.19 2.12 -18.22
C VAL A 154 9.66 0.69 -18.02
N HIS A 155 10.28 0.09 -19.06
CA HIS A 155 10.74 -1.29 -19.00
C HIS A 155 11.89 -1.47 -18.03
N GLU A 156 12.86 -0.56 -18.08
CA GLU A 156 14.04 -0.59 -17.23
C GLU A 156 13.65 -0.41 -15.76
N ILE A 157 12.75 0.52 -15.47
CA ILE A 157 12.23 0.73 -14.11
C ILE A 157 11.47 -0.50 -13.60
N SER A 158 10.65 -1.11 -14.45
CA SER A 158 9.92 -2.33 -14.08
C SER A 158 10.87 -3.50 -13.82
N LEU A 159 11.91 -3.66 -14.65
CA LEU A 159 12.94 -4.66 -14.45
C LEU A 159 13.69 -4.45 -13.13
N MET A 160 14.13 -3.20 -12.85
CA MET A 160 14.78 -2.85 -11.58
C MET A 160 13.89 -3.15 -10.38
N LEU A 161 12.60 -2.78 -10.45
CA LEU A 161 11.64 -3.06 -9.38
C LEU A 161 11.43 -4.57 -9.18
N SER A 162 11.31 -5.33 -10.25
CA SER A 162 11.14 -6.79 -10.19
C SER A 162 12.37 -7.49 -9.60
N ILE A 163 13.58 -7.05 -9.96
CA ILE A 163 14.84 -7.54 -9.40
C ILE A 163 14.93 -7.18 -7.92
N ALA A 164 14.65 -5.91 -7.56
CA ALA A 164 14.67 -5.45 -6.19
C ALA A 164 13.71 -6.26 -5.29
N LEU A 165 12.44 -6.40 -5.72
CA LEU A 165 11.43 -7.18 -4.98
C LEU A 165 11.81 -8.66 -4.81
N ARG A 166 12.51 -9.24 -5.79
CA ARG A 166 13.01 -10.62 -5.72
C ARG A 166 14.14 -10.75 -4.69
N PHE A 167 15.02 -9.75 -4.60
CA PHE A 167 16.16 -9.78 -3.70
C PHE A 167 15.83 -9.37 -2.25
N VAL A 168 14.72 -8.65 -2.00
CA VAL A 168 14.32 -8.25 -0.64
C VAL A 168 14.33 -9.42 0.36
N PRO A 169 13.66 -10.56 0.11
CA PRO A 169 13.70 -11.69 1.05
C PRO A 169 15.12 -12.19 1.31
N THR A 170 15.91 -12.32 0.25
CA THR A 170 17.30 -12.83 0.35
C THR A 170 18.19 -11.88 1.13
N LEU A 171 18.05 -10.55 0.91
CA LEU A 171 18.79 -9.55 1.67
C LEU A 171 18.36 -9.49 3.14
N MET A 172 17.08 -9.75 3.42
CA MET A 172 16.60 -9.86 4.82
C MET A 172 17.23 -11.06 5.54
N ASP A 173 17.27 -12.22 4.90
CA ASP A 173 17.90 -13.42 5.45
C ASP A 173 19.42 -13.20 5.66
N GLU A 174 20.08 -12.54 4.73
CA GLU A 174 21.51 -12.22 4.82
C GLU A 174 21.77 -11.20 5.92
N THR A 175 20.92 -10.18 6.05
CA THR A 175 20.99 -9.21 7.15
C THR A 175 20.89 -9.90 8.50
N GLU A 176 19.99 -10.87 8.65
CA GLU A 176 19.86 -11.64 9.89
C GLU A 176 21.09 -12.49 10.19
N LYS A 177 21.66 -13.14 9.18
CA LYS A 177 22.92 -13.91 9.31
C LYS A 177 24.09 -13.01 9.74
N ILE A 178 24.28 -11.87 9.07
CA ILE A 178 25.35 -10.91 9.41
C ILE A 178 25.13 -10.35 10.82
N MET A 179 23.89 -10.00 11.16
CA MET A 179 23.55 -9.47 12.49
C MET A 179 23.86 -10.49 13.60
N ASN A 180 23.54 -11.77 13.40
CA ASN A 180 23.85 -12.83 14.35
C ASN A 180 25.37 -13.06 14.47
N ALA A 181 26.11 -13.01 13.36
CA ALA A 181 27.56 -13.10 13.37
C ALA A 181 28.22 -11.91 14.11
N GLN A 182 27.71 -10.70 13.93
CA GLN A 182 28.21 -9.51 14.63
C GLN A 182 27.87 -9.54 16.12
N ARG A 183 26.69 -10.05 16.49
CA ARG A 183 26.36 -10.29 17.92
C ARG A 183 27.34 -11.27 18.58
N ALA A 184 27.71 -12.35 17.89
CA ALA A 184 28.71 -13.31 18.40
C ALA A 184 30.08 -12.67 18.54
N ARG A 185 30.38 -11.58 17.83
CA ARG A 185 31.60 -10.76 17.97
C ARG A 185 31.50 -9.67 19.03
N GLY A 186 30.41 -9.64 19.81
CA GLY A 186 30.18 -8.69 20.89
C GLY A 186 29.56 -7.35 20.46
N VAL A 187 29.07 -7.23 19.23
CA VAL A 187 28.34 -6.01 18.80
C VAL A 187 26.93 -6.06 19.38
N ASP A 188 26.60 -5.07 20.22
CA ASP A 188 25.24 -4.90 20.73
C ASP A 188 24.47 -3.89 19.88
N PHE A 189 23.32 -4.33 19.33
CA PHE A 189 22.42 -3.51 18.51
C PHE A 189 21.28 -2.88 19.33
N GLY A 190 21.14 -3.26 20.60
CA GLY A 190 19.98 -2.87 21.45
C GLY A 190 20.29 -1.78 22.45
N GLU A 191 21.52 -1.73 22.97
CA GLU A 191 21.91 -0.87 24.08
C GLU A 191 22.65 0.40 23.60
N GLY A 192 22.60 1.45 24.45
CA GLY A 192 23.35 2.69 24.26
C GLY A 192 22.58 3.83 23.60
N GLY A 193 23.24 5.00 23.53
CA GLY A 193 22.74 6.22 22.92
C GLY A 193 22.67 6.13 21.39
N LEU A 194 22.04 7.12 20.74
CA LEU A 194 21.85 7.18 19.29
C LEU A 194 23.17 7.00 18.50
N LEU A 195 24.27 7.62 18.95
CA LEU A 195 25.57 7.50 18.31
C LEU A 195 26.15 6.09 18.40
N GLN A 196 25.96 5.38 19.52
CA GLN A 196 26.41 3.99 19.67
C GLN A 196 25.60 3.05 18.79
N LYS A 197 24.29 3.25 18.68
CA LYS A 197 23.42 2.50 17.75
C LYS A 197 23.83 2.72 16.30
N MET A 198 24.15 3.94 15.90
CA MET A 198 24.68 4.23 14.57
C MET A 198 26.02 3.53 14.29
N LYS A 199 26.96 3.53 15.26
CA LYS A 199 28.23 2.81 15.13
C LYS A 199 28.04 1.29 15.05
N ALA A 200 27.04 0.73 15.73
CA ALA A 200 26.73 -0.69 15.66
C ALA A 200 26.14 -1.12 14.30
N ILE A 201 25.51 -0.20 13.55
CA ILE A 201 24.95 -0.49 12.23
C ILE A 201 26.04 -0.58 11.15
N VAL A 202 27.13 0.16 11.24
CA VAL A 202 28.20 0.17 10.21
C VAL A 202 28.79 -1.23 9.93
N PRO A 203 29.14 -2.06 10.95
CA PRO A 203 29.59 -3.43 10.74
C PRO A 203 28.58 -4.36 10.07
N LEU A 204 27.28 -3.97 10.06
CA LEU A 204 26.24 -4.68 9.35
C LEU A 204 26.14 -4.20 7.88
N LEU A 205 26.23 -2.89 7.66
CA LEU A 205 26.05 -2.29 6.34
C LEU A 205 27.17 -2.65 5.36
N ILE A 206 28.44 -2.63 5.82
CA ILE A 206 29.58 -2.88 4.93
C ILE A 206 29.52 -4.27 4.28
N PRO A 207 29.37 -5.38 5.04
CA PRO A 207 29.26 -6.70 4.43
C PRO A 207 28.03 -6.85 3.55
N LEU A 208 26.89 -6.28 3.95
CA LEU A 208 25.65 -6.31 3.17
C LEU A 208 25.82 -5.59 1.83
N PHE A 209 26.53 -4.45 1.84
CA PHE A 209 26.80 -3.68 0.64
C PHE A 209 27.70 -4.46 -0.33
N VAL A 210 28.79 -5.04 0.17
CA VAL A 210 29.72 -5.87 -0.63
C VAL A 210 28.99 -7.08 -1.23
N SER A 211 28.19 -7.79 -0.45
CA SER A 211 27.40 -8.92 -0.93
C SER A 211 26.38 -8.49 -2.00
N SER A 212 25.74 -7.33 -1.81
CA SER A 212 24.78 -6.80 -2.79
C SER A 212 25.44 -6.45 -4.12
N PHE A 213 26.65 -5.89 -4.09
CA PHE A 213 27.44 -5.61 -5.32
C PHE A 213 27.86 -6.88 -6.05
N ASN A 214 28.43 -7.85 -5.33
CA ASN A 214 28.81 -9.13 -5.92
C ASN A 214 27.61 -9.81 -6.60
N ARG A 215 26.44 -9.78 -5.94
CA ARG A 215 25.20 -10.34 -6.47
C ARG A 215 24.69 -9.57 -7.70
N ALA A 216 24.86 -8.26 -7.74
CA ALA A 216 24.50 -7.45 -8.90
C ALA A 216 25.43 -7.76 -10.10
N GLU A 217 26.72 -7.96 -9.87
CA GLU A 217 27.71 -8.35 -10.86
C GLU A 217 27.43 -9.76 -11.42
N ASP A 218 27.17 -10.73 -10.54
CA ASP A 218 26.77 -12.07 -10.92
C ASP A 218 25.51 -12.07 -11.78
N LEU A 219 24.51 -11.26 -11.40
CA LEU A 219 23.26 -11.13 -12.16
C LEU A 219 23.52 -10.48 -13.52
N ALA A 220 24.32 -9.42 -13.59
CA ALA A 220 24.66 -8.75 -14.85
C ALA A 220 25.37 -9.70 -15.79
N THR A 221 26.39 -10.41 -15.32
CA THR A 221 27.13 -11.42 -16.09
C THR A 221 26.19 -12.53 -16.60
N ALA A 222 25.27 -13.01 -15.74
CA ALA A 222 24.31 -14.04 -16.15
C ALA A 222 23.30 -13.52 -17.19
N MET A 223 22.92 -12.23 -17.11
CA MET A 223 22.04 -11.60 -18.10
C MET A 223 22.74 -11.42 -19.44
N GLU A 224 23.99 -10.97 -19.45
CA GLU A 224 24.82 -10.84 -20.65
C GLU A 224 25.04 -12.19 -21.31
N ALA A 225 25.41 -13.23 -20.58
CA ALA A 225 25.58 -14.59 -21.08
C ALA A 225 24.30 -15.17 -21.69
N ARG A 226 23.13 -14.70 -21.27
CA ARG A 226 21.82 -15.06 -21.83
C ARG A 226 21.40 -14.17 -23.00
N GLY A 227 22.26 -13.28 -23.47
CA GLY A 227 21.99 -12.39 -24.59
C GLY A 227 20.99 -11.26 -24.28
N TYR A 228 20.98 -10.74 -23.06
CA TYR A 228 20.13 -9.61 -22.72
C TYR A 228 20.56 -8.35 -23.47
N GLN A 229 19.69 -7.81 -24.31
CA GLN A 229 19.91 -6.62 -25.14
C GLN A 229 18.93 -5.46 -24.84
N GLY A 230 18.37 -5.44 -23.64
CA GLY A 230 17.37 -4.42 -23.26
C GLY A 230 15.94 -4.87 -23.45
N GLY A 231 15.00 -3.91 -23.49
CA GLY A 231 13.55 -4.18 -23.48
C GLY A 231 12.88 -4.23 -24.83
N GLU A 232 13.55 -3.83 -25.93
CA GLU A 232 12.96 -3.80 -27.26
C GLU A 232 12.85 -5.21 -27.88
N GLY A 233 11.71 -5.53 -28.50
CA GLY A 233 11.48 -6.81 -29.15
C GLY A 233 11.28 -8.02 -28.23
N ARG A 234 11.18 -7.82 -26.90
CA ARG A 234 11.12 -8.90 -25.93
C ARG A 234 9.69 -9.30 -25.58
N THR A 235 9.43 -10.62 -25.51
CA THR A 235 8.18 -11.17 -25.00
C THR A 235 8.23 -11.29 -23.47
N LYS A 236 7.09 -11.09 -22.81
CA LYS A 236 6.96 -11.27 -21.36
C LYS A 236 6.64 -12.72 -21.02
N TYR A 237 7.36 -13.29 -20.06
CA TYR A 237 7.04 -14.61 -19.53
C TYR A 237 5.71 -14.63 -18.79
N ARG A 238 5.43 -13.60 -17.96
CA ARG A 238 4.16 -13.44 -17.26
C ARG A 238 3.28 -12.47 -18.04
N ILE A 239 2.19 -12.99 -18.60
CA ILE A 239 1.19 -12.21 -19.31
C ILE A 239 -0.03 -12.08 -18.41
N LEU A 240 -0.44 -10.84 -18.14
CA LEU A 240 -1.67 -10.57 -17.41
C LEU A 240 -2.88 -10.78 -18.34
N HIS A 241 -3.83 -11.60 -17.93
CA HIS A 241 -5.01 -11.92 -18.72
C HIS A 241 -6.24 -11.27 -18.09
N TRP A 242 -6.96 -10.50 -18.91
CA TRP A 242 -8.23 -9.91 -18.53
C TRP A 242 -9.34 -10.96 -18.54
N HIS A 243 -10.12 -11.07 -17.49
CA HIS A 243 -11.20 -12.02 -17.35
C HIS A 243 -12.55 -11.29 -17.20
N ASN A 244 -13.67 -11.98 -17.44
CA ASN A 244 -15.02 -11.42 -17.27
C ASN A 244 -15.27 -10.90 -15.82
N ARG A 245 -14.57 -11.45 -14.83
CA ARG A 245 -14.62 -11.00 -13.42
C ARG A 245 -14.10 -9.58 -13.27
N ASP A 246 -13.08 -9.21 -14.02
CA ASP A 246 -12.46 -7.89 -14.00
C ASP A 246 -13.42 -6.84 -14.56
N THR A 247 -14.12 -7.17 -15.66
CA THR A 247 -15.16 -6.33 -16.23
C THR A 247 -16.34 -6.13 -15.27
N LEU A 248 -16.74 -7.20 -14.54
CA LEU A 248 -17.77 -7.11 -13.52
C LEU A 248 -17.38 -6.12 -12.41
N VAL A 249 -16.14 -6.18 -11.93
CA VAL A 249 -15.64 -5.25 -10.89
C VAL A 249 -15.68 -3.81 -11.40
N VAL A 250 -15.25 -3.55 -12.63
CA VAL A 250 -15.32 -2.21 -13.23
C VAL A 250 -16.78 -1.72 -13.26
N LEU A 251 -17.72 -2.57 -13.69
CA LEU A 251 -19.14 -2.23 -13.73
C LEU A 251 -19.69 -1.92 -12.31
N VAL A 252 -19.32 -2.71 -11.30
CA VAL A 252 -19.70 -2.47 -9.91
C VAL A 252 -19.16 -1.12 -9.42
N PHE A 253 -17.92 -0.75 -9.78
CA PHE A 253 -17.36 0.56 -9.44
C PHE A 253 -18.08 1.71 -10.15
N VAL A 254 -18.51 1.53 -11.39
CA VAL A 254 -19.33 2.51 -12.10
C VAL A 254 -20.68 2.70 -11.41
N LEU A 255 -21.37 1.61 -11.04
CA LEU A 255 -22.62 1.67 -10.30
C LEU A 255 -22.44 2.34 -8.93
N PHE A 256 -21.35 2.01 -8.22
CA PHE A 256 -21.00 2.66 -6.95
C PHE A 256 -20.81 4.17 -7.13
N THR A 257 -20.13 4.60 -8.20
CA THR A 257 -19.94 6.01 -8.54
C THR A 257 -21.26 6.71 -8.79
N VAL A 258 -22.11 6.13 -9.63
CA VAL A 258 -23.45 6.67 -9.92
C VAL A 258 -24.25 6.79 -8.63
N GLY A 259 -24.23 5.76 -7.76
CA GLY A 259 -24.88 5.81 -6.46
C GLY A 259 -24.38 6.95 -5.57
N LEU A 260 -23.06 7.17 -5.50
CA LEU A 260 -22.48 8.28 -4.73
C LEU A 260 -22.88 9.66 -5.29
N VAL A 261 -22.90 9.81 -6.63
CA VAL A 261 -23.28 11.07 -7.28
C VAL A 261 -24.76 11.38 -7.06
N LEU A 262 -25.64 10.37 -7.17
CA LEU A 262 -27.09 10.54 -6.94
C LEU A 262 -27.42 10.86 -5.48
N LEU A 263 -26.64 10.33 -4.53
CA LEU A 263 -26.83 10.59 -3.11
C LEU A 263 -26.15 11.89 -2.63
N ARG A 264 -25.38 12.53 -3.49
CA ARG A 264 -24.67 13.78 -3.17
C ARG A 264 -25.59 15.00 -3.11
N GLY A 265 -26.82 14.90 -3.64
CA GLY A 265 -27.81 15.98 -3.79
C GLY A 265 -28.22 16.68 -2.50
#